data_4c5d8e004a209d192b9b1737510c3069
#
_entry.id   4c5d8e004a209d192b9b1737510c3069
#
_cell.length_a   1.000
_cell.length_b   1.000
_cell.length_c   1.000
_cell.angle_alpha   90.00
_cell.angle_beta   90.00
_cell.angle_gamma   90.00
#
_symmetry.space_group_name_H-M   'P 1'
#
loop_
_entity.id
_entity.type
_entity.pdbx_description
1 polymer ?
#
loop_
_entity_poly.entity_id
_entity_poly.type
_entity_poly.pdbx_seq_one_letter_code
_entity_poly.pdbx_strand_id
1 'polypeptide(L)'
;MRGLLILLLGITVCARAQEPGPHPRLLVSDTPRGHDDGFRFGTDYSLEDLTRAASLSPVTRQADSVIVAFCDALPGEPLLERRMIGRRLLSTSREALKRIFWLAYTYRVHGGEAYARRAIDEMLAVSAFTDWNPAHFLDVGEMTMALAIGYDWLYGEMTPPERATVAQAILEKGLKPALNEEDAWFYRTEINWNSVCNAGMVYGALAVWEEDPALCRMMLEKSLESNQLAHYAYVGGGYPEGYNYWGYGTSFQIMLEAAVDYAFPSGPYPGGERTGLSHTFIRFTSTPAG
;
A
#
# COMPACT_ATOMS: atom_id res chain seq x y z
N MET A 1 61.90 25.15 1.38
CA MET A 1 60.44 25.18 1.25
C MET A 1 59.98 23.94 0.50
N ARG A 2 59.44 22.95 1.21
CA ARG A 2 58.92 21.69 0.64
C ARG A 2 57.39 21.84 0.65
N GLY A 3 56.78 22.00 -0.50
CA GLY A 3 55.35 22.06 -0.64
C GLY A 3 54.77 20.63 -0.51
N LEU A 4 53.91 20.48 0.48
CA LEU A 4 53.13 19.26 0.72
C LEU A 4 51.88 19.28 -0.19
N LEU A 5 51.88 18.46 -1.21
CA LEU A 5 50.73 18.27 -2.10
C LEU A 5 49.75 17.30 -1.41
N ILE A 6 48.68 17.84 -0.81
CA ILE A 6 47.61 17.00 -0.24
C ILE A 6 46.69 16.62 -1.41
N LEU A 7 46.78 15.34 -1.80
CA LEU A 7 45.87 14.72 -2.76
C LEU A 7 44.58 14.38 -1.99
N LEU A 8 43.53 15.22 -2.13
CA LEU A 8 42.19 14.91 -1.68
C LEU A 8 41.58 13.86 -2.64
N LEU A 9 41.73 12.59 -2.27
CA LEU A 9 40.93 11.53 -2.85
C LEU A 9 39.46 11.74 -2.40
N GLY A 10 38.67 12.37 -3.24
CA GLY A 10 37.21 12.40 -3.11
C GLY A 10 36.68 11.00 -3.31
N ILE A 11 36.43 10.29 -2.21
CA ILE A 11 35.63 9.05 -2.24
C ILE A 11 34.20 9.52 -2.52
N THR A 12 33.83 9.52 -3.79
CA THR A 12 32.42 9.61 -4.19
C THR A 12 31.80 8.28 -3.77
N VAL A 13 31.27 8.23 -2.55
CA VAL A 13 30.35 7.16 -2.17
C VAL A 13 29.14 7.37 -3.06
N CYS A 14 29.12 6.66 -4.19
CA CYS A 14 27.89 6.47 -4.94
C CYS A 14 26.95 5.75 -3.98
N ALA A 15 26.06 6.47 -3.32
CA ALA A 15 24.97 5.87 -2.59
C ALA A 15 24.25 4.97 -3.59
N ARG A 16 24.45 3.66 -3.46
CA ARG A 16 23.79 2.69 -4.31
C ARG A 16 22.29 2.94 -4.10
N ALA A 17 21.59 3.29 -5.16
CA ALA A 17 20.15 3.50 -5.06
C ALA A 17 19.53 2.28 -4.39
N GLN A 18 18.80 2.53 -3.31
CA GLN A 18 18.18 1.47 -2.52
C GLN A 18 17.09 0.82 -3.36
N GLU A 19 17.09 -0.49 -3.43
CA GLU A 19 16.10 -1.27 -4.18
C GLU A 19 15.26 -2.11 -3.22
N PRO A 20 13.96 -2.31 -3.53
CA PRO A 20 13.11 -3.13 -2.68
C PRO A 20 13.54 -4.60 -2.72
N GLY A 21 13.18 -5.34 -1.66
CA GLY A 21 13.41 -6.77 -1.56
C GLY A 21 12.57 -7.58 -2.55
N PRO A 22 12.73 -8.92 -2.56
CA PRO A 22 11.91 -9.81 -3.38
C PRO A 22 10.45 -9.84 -2.92
N HIS A 23 9.55 -10.31 -3.78
CA HIS A 23 8.16 -10.61 -3.43
C HIS A 23 8.03 -11.80 -2.48
N PRO A 24 7.10 -11.77 -1.50
CA PRO A 24 6.28 -10.63 -1.11
C PRO A 24 7.09 -9.60 -0.32
N ARG A 25 6.85 -8.33 -0.58
CA ARG A 25 7.54 -7.19 0.04
C ARG A 25 6.60 -6.13 0.62
N LEU A 26 5.31 -6.29 0.43
CA LEU A 26 4.27 -5.41 0.97
C LEU A 26 3.63 -6.06 2.21
N LEU A 27 3.68 -5.39 3.35
CA LEU A 27 3.05 -5.76 4.62
C LEU A 27 3.59 -7.04 5.30
N VAL A 28 3.97 -8.05 4.55
CA VAL A 28 4.56 -9.31 5.05
C VAL A 28 5.62 -9.82 4.09
N SER A 29 6.53 -10.67 4.58
CA SER A 29 7.47 -11.45 3.77
C SER A 29 7.40 -12.92 4.16
N ASP A 30 7.95 -13.79 3.33
CA ASP A 30 8.02 -15.21 3.63
C ASP A 30 9.03 -15.53 4.75
N THR A 31 9.95 -14.61 5.02
CA THR A 31 10.95 -14.75 6.09
C THR A 31 10.89 -13.56 7.04
N PRO A 32 11.00 -13.80 8.38
CA PRO A 32 11.09 -12.72 9.34
C PRO A 32 12.25 -11.78 9.01
N ARG A 33 12.00 -10.49 9.01
CA ARG A 33 13.05 -9.47 8.91
C ARG A 33 13.28 -8.95 10.32
N GLY A 34 14.27 -9.50 11.02
CA GLY A 34 14.70 -9.00 12.33
C GLY A 34 15.31 -7.62 12.17
N HIS A 35 14.88 -6.67 13.00
CA HIS A 35 15.52 -5.36 13.15
C HIS A 35 16.17 -5.28 14.52
N ASP A 36 17.47 -4.93 14.56
CA ASP A 36 18.26 -4.82 15.80
C ASP A 36 17.89 -3.58 16.63
N ASP A 37 17.07 -2.67 16.14
CA ASP A 37 16.83 -1.34 16.70
C ASP A 37 15.46 -1.14 17.38
N GLY A 38 14.74 -2.22 17.68
CA GLY A 38 13.51 -2.21 18.47
C GLY A 38 12.22 -2.34 17.66
N PHE A 39 11.10 -2.29 18.36
CA PHE A 39 9.77 -2.49 17.80
C PHE A 39 9.44 -1.46 16.71
N ARG A 40 9.17 -1.95 15.50
CA ARG A 40 8.64 -1.17 14.38
C ARG A 40 7.21 -1.62 14.10
N PHE A 41 6.27 -0.71 14.15
CA PHE A 41 4.87 -1.03 13.89
C PHE A 41 4.71 -1.56 12.46
N GLY A 42 4.28 -2.81 12.34
CA GLY A 42 3.92 -3.44 11.06
C GLY A 42 5.07 -3.99 10.21
N THR A 43 6.35 -3.92 10.64
CA THR A 43 7.48 -4.27 9.78
C THR A 43 8.15 -5.61 10.06
N ASP A 44 7.86 -6.24 11.19
CA ASP A 44 8.53 -7.46 11.62
C ASP A 44 7.67 -8.72 11.47
N TYR A 45 6.60 -8.64 10.70
CA TYR A 45 5.69 -9.77 10.52
C TYR A 45 6.05 -10.60 9.29
N SER A 46 6.40 -11.86 9.56
CA SER A 46 6.43 -12.91 8.55
C SER A 46 5.02 -13.46 8.30
N LEU A 47 4.89 -14.28 7.27
CA LEU A 47 3.68 -15.05 7.04
C LEU A 47 3.32 -15.94 8.23
N GLU A 48 4.32 -16.52 8.93
CA GLU A 48 4.10 -17.31 10.14
C GLU A 48 3.50 -16.44 11.27
N ASP A 49 3.99 -15.22 11.44
CA ASP A 49 3.46 -14.27 12.42
C ASP A 49 2.01 -13.87 12.10
N LEU A 50 1.69 -13.64 10.84
CA LEU A 50 0.33 -13.35 10.39
C LEU A 50 -0.61 -14.53 10.70
N THR A 51 -0.20 -15.75 10.38
CA THR A 51 -0.96 -16.99 10.67
C THR A 51 -1.18 -17.17 12.17
N ARG A 52 -0.14 -16.91 12.97
CA ARG A 52 -0.26 -16.95 14.43
C ARG A 52 -1.20 -15.87 14.95
N ALA A 53 -1.09 -14.63 14.42
CA ALA A 53 -1.91 -13.49 14.81
C ALA A 53 -3.41 -13.73 14.57
N ALA A 54 -3.77 -14.42 13.50
CA ALA A 54 -5.16 -14.79 13.18
C ALA A 54 -5.85 -15.55 14.32
N SER A 55 -5.09 -16.32 15.10
CA SER A 55 -5.61 -17.13 16.22
C SER A 55 -5.31 -16.58 17.63
N LEU A 56 -4.58 -15.47 17.73
CA LEU A 56 -3.98 -15.00 18.99
C LEU A 56 -5.00 -14.53 20.03
N SER A 57 -6.08 -13.90 19.62
CA SER A 57 -7.10 -13.34 20.52
C SER A 57 -8.52 -13.62 20.03
N PRO A 58 -9.57 -13.45 20.88
CA PRO A 58 -10.96 -13.55 20.40
C PRO A 58 -11.27 -12.56 19.27
N VAL A 59 -10.70 -11.35 19.32
CA VAL A 59 -10.93 -10.30 18.31
C VAL A 59 -10.31 -10.69 16.96
N THR A 60 -9.06 -11.16 16.98
CA THR A 60 -8.38 -11.57 15.74
C THR A 60 -9.02 -12.81 15.13
N ARG A 61 -9.43 -13.81 15.96
CA ARG A 61 -10.19 -14.98 15.48
C ARG A 61 -11.52 -14.59 14.86
N GLN A 62 -12.24 -13.64 15.45
CA GLN A 62 -13.50 -13.16 14.87
C GLN A 62 -13.26 -12.45 13.54
N ALA A 63 -12.25 -11.59 13.46
CA ALA A 63 -11.89 -10.91 12.22
C ALA A 63 -11.52 -11.91 11.12
N ASP A 64 -10.67 -12.89 11.43
CA ASP A 64 -10.28 -13.97 10.53
C ASP A 64 -11.50 -14.75 10.03
N SER A 65 -12.40 -15.17 10.93
CA SER A 65 -13.62 -15.89 10.57
C SER A 65 -14.54 -15.08 9.64
N VAL A 66 -14.64 -13.78 9.82
CA VAL A 66 -15.43 -12.88 8.94
C VAL A 66 -14.79 -12.79 7.56
N ILE A 67 -13.46 -12.68 7.49
CA ILE A 67 -12.72 -12.63 6.23
C ILE A 67 -12.91 -13.94 5.44
N VAL A 68 -12.69 -15.09 6.09
CA VAL A 68 -12.84 -16.41 5.46
C VAL A 68 -14.27 -16.62 4.97
N ALA A 69 -15.27 -16.37 5.82
CA ALA A 69 -16.68 -16.52 5.43
C ALA A 69 -17.08 -15.64 4.23
N PHE A 70 -16.53 -14.44 4.15
CA PHE A 70 -16.73 -13.57 2.98
C PHE A 70 -16.09 -14.18 1.73
N CYS A 71 -14.86 -14.69 1.83
CA CYS A 71 -14.15 -15.31 0.72
C CYS A 71 -14.83 -16.58 0.24
N ASP A 72 -15.40 -17.38 1.14
CA ASP A 72 -16.15 -18.61 0.82
C ASP A 72 -17.43 -18.32 0.01
N ALA A 73 -18.02 -17.15 0.19
CA ALA A 73 -19.22 -16.74 -0.55
C ALA A 73 -18.90 -16.20 -1.97
N LEU A 74 -17.67 -15.76 -2.24
CA LEU A 74 -17.32 -15.13 -3.51
C LEU A 74 -17.41 -16.00 -4.76
N PRO A 75 -17.21 -17.33 -4.75
CA PRO A 75 -17.39 -18.16 -5.97
C PRO A 75 -18.77 -18.05 -6.61
N GLY A 76 -19.80 -17.71 -5.83
CA GLY A 76 -21.16 -17.48 -6.34
C GLY A 76 -21.41 -16.09 -6.91
N GLU A 77 -20.49 -15.15 -6.70
CA GLU A 77 -20.63 -13.77 -7.11
C GLU A 77 -19.92 -13.52 -8.45
N PRO A 78 -20.44 -12.60 -9.30
CA PRO A 78 -19.76 -12.19 -10.52
C PRO A 78 -18.42 -11.51 -10.20
N LEU A 79 -17.50 -11.54 -11.17
CA LEU A 79 -16.29 -10.72 -11.13
C LEU A 79 -16.64 -9.23 -11.17
N LEU A 80 -15.73 -8.41 -10.69
CA LEU A 80 -15.93 -6.97 -10.68
C LEU A 80 -16.08 -6.40 -12.10
N GLU A 81 -17.02 -5.49 -12.24
CA GLU A 81 -17.29 -4.73 -13.45
C GLU A 81 -17.04 -3.24 -13.21
N ARG A 82 -16.65 -2.50 -14.25
CA ARG A 82 -16.47 -1.06 -14.17
C ARG A 82 -17.81 -0.34 -14.00
N ARG A 83 -18.20 -0.11 -12.76
CA ARG A 83 -19.51 0.49 -12.42
C ARG A 83 -19.32 1.84 -11.74
N MET A 84 -19.69 2.90 -12.47
CA MET A 84 -19.72 4.26 -11.94
C MET A 84 -20.99 4.51 -11.13
N ILE A 85 -20.85 5.20 -9.98
CA ILE A 85 -21.97 5.79 -9.23
C ILE A 85 -21.79 7.32 -9.30
N GLY A 86 -22.61 7.96 -10.12
CA GLY A 86 -22.38 9.36 -10.47
C GLY A 86 -21.03 9.54 -11.16
N ARG A 87 -20.14 10.35 -10.57
CA ARG A 87 -18.80 10.64 -11.11
C ARG A 87 -17.69 9.76 -10.47
N ARG A 88 -18.04 8.75 -9.67
CA ARG A 88 -17.09 7.98 -8.85
C ARG A 88 -17.11 6.50 -9.19
N LEU A 89 -15.93 5.93 -9.32
CA LEU A 89 -15.69 4.49 -9.38
C LEU A 89 -15.40 3.91 -7.97
N LEU A 90 -15.38 4.76 -6.94
CA LEU A 90 -14.85 4.48 -5.60
C LEU A 90 -15.45 3.24 -4.94
N SER A 91 -16.75 2.98 -5.12
CA SER A 91 -17.38 1.77 -4.58
C SER A 91 -16.81 0.49 -5.21
N THR A 92 -16.51 0.53 -6.51
CA THR A 92 -15.86 -0.59 -7.21
C THR A 92 -14.40 -0.74 -6.75
N SER A 93 -13.66 0.37 -6.60
CA SER A 93 -12.27 0.34 -6.11
C SER A 93 -12.18 -0.23 -4.69
N ARG A 94 -13.08 0.16 -3.80
CA ARG A 94 -13.17 -0.38 -2.44
C ARG A 94 -13.53 -1.86 -2.40
N GLU A 95 -14.46 -2.27 -3.25
CA GLU A 95 -14.81 -3.68 -3.34
C GLU A 95 -13.64 -4.50 -3.93
N ALA A 96 -12.88 -3.94 -4.88
CA ALA A 96 -11.66 -4.56 -5.39
C ALA A 96 -10.60 -4.72 -4.29
N LEU A 97 -10.33 -3.65 -3.53
CA LEU A 97 -9.40 -3.70 -2.41
C LEU A 97 -9.81 -4.75 -1.37
N LYS A 98 -11.09 -4.80 -1.02
CA LYS A 98 -11.61 -5.79 -0.08
C LYS A 98 -11.49 -7.22 -0.62
N ARG A 99 -12.00 -7.49 -1.84
CA ARG A 99 -12.00 -8.85 -2.41
C ARG A 99 -10.58 -9.38 -2.60
N ILE A 100 -9.73 -8.61 -3.28
CA ILE A 100 -8.38 -9.05 -3.62
C ILE A 100 -7.54 -9.22 -2.36
N PHE A 101 -7.57 -8.27 -1.44
CA PHE A 101 -6.78 -8.35 -0.20
C PHE A 101 -7.25 -9.51 0.68
N TRP A 102 -8.57 -9.68 0.88
CA TRP A 102 -9.09 -10.73 1.74
C TRP A 102 -8.89 -12.12 1.15
N LEU A 103 -9.02 -12.29 -0.17
CA LEU A 103 -8.71 -13.55 -0.86
C LEU A 103 -7.22 -13.89 -0.75
N ALA A 104 -6.34 -12.91 -1.00
CA ALA A 104 -4.91 -13.09 -0.86
C ALA A 104 -4.51 -13.43 0.59
N TYR A 105 -5.11 -12.75 1.59
CA TYR A 105 -4.95 -13.06 3.00
C TYR A 105 -5.39 -14.51 3.30
N THR A 106 -6.60 -14.88 2.89
CA THR A 106 -7.15 -16.22 3.16
C THR A 106 -6.25 -17.30 2.56
N TYR A 107 -5.79 -17.11 1.32
CA TYR A 107 -4.83 -18.01 0.70
C TYR A 107 -3.52 -18.11 1.48
N ARG A 108 -2.93 -16.97 1.87
CA ARG A 108 -1.63 -16.94 2.57
C ARG A 108 -1.70 -17.56 3.97
N VAL A 109 -2.81 -17.38 4.69
CA VAL A 109 -2.97 -17.85 6.09
C VAL A 109 -3.49 -19.28 6.16
N HIS A 110 -4.45 -19.63 5.32
CA HIS A 110 -5.16 -20.90 5.38
C HIS A 110 -4.87 -21.85 4.20
N GLY A 111 -4.20 -21.35 3.17
CA GLY A 111 -4.00 -22.10 1.92
C GLY A 111 -5.27 -22.11 1.05
N GLY A 112 -5.31 -23.03 0.07
CA GLY A 112 -6.47 -23.18 -0.82
C GLY A 112 -6.32 -22.41 -2.14
N GLU A 113 -5.88 -23.11 -3.20
CA GLU A 113 -5.64 -22.56 -4.53
C GLU A 113 -6.83 -21.78 -5.12
N ALA A 114 -8.06 -22.15 -4.73
CA ALA A 114 -9.27 -21.48 -5.19
C ALA A 114 -9.33 -20.00 -4.77
N TYR A 115 -8.82 -19.66 -3.58
CA TYR A 115 -8.77 -18.25 -3.14
C TYR A 115 -7.76 -17.45 -3.96
N ALA A 116 -6.56 -18.00 -4.18
CA ALA A 116 -5.55 -17.36 -5.02
C ALA A 116 -6.08 -17.17 -6.45
N ARG A 117 -6.68 -18.22 -7.03
CA ARG A 117 -7.25 -18.14 -8.39
C ARG A 117 -8.34 -17.07 -8.47
N ARG A 118 -9.28 -17.03 -7.52
CA ARG A 118 -10.32 -16.02 -7.51
C ARG A 118 -9.75 -14.60 -7.37
N ALA A 119 -8.74 -14.39 -6.54
CA ALA A 119 -8.10 -13.09 -6.42
C ALA A 119 -7.43 -12.65 -7.74
N ILE A 120 -6.76 -13.58 -8.43
CA ILE A 120 -6.13 -13.33 -9.72
C ILE A 120 -7.21 -13.00 -10.79
N ASP A 121 -8.33 -13.71 -10.80
CA ASP A 121 -9.44 -13.44 -11.72
C ASP A 121 -10.05 -12.04 -11.50
N GLU A 122 -10.20 -11.61 -10.23
CA GLU A 122 -10.63 -10.23 -9.90
C GLU A 122 -9.60 -9.20 -10.39
N MET A 123 -8.30 -9.45 -10.18
CA MET A 123 -7.24 -8.55 -10.68
C MET A 123 -7.25 -8.43 -12.20
N LEU A 124 -7.41 -9.55 -12.92
CA LEU A 124 -7.50 -9.55 -14.38
C LEU A 124 -8.74 -8.82 -14.88
N ALA A 125 -9.90 -9.01 -14.24
CA ALA A 125 -11.13 -8.31 -14.56
C ALA A 125 -10.96 -6.79 -14.41
N VAL A 126 -10.40 -6.32 -13.29
CA VAL A 126 -10.13 -4.91 -13.02
C VAL A 126 -9.05 -4.34 -13.96
N SER A 127 -8.06 -5.15 -14.32
CA SER A 127 -7.03 -4.78 -15.30
C SER A 127 -7.63 -4.53 -16.69
N ALA A 128 -8.74 -5.17 -17.04
CA ALA A 128 -9.44 -4.98 -18.30
C ALA A 128 -10.31 -3.71 -18.37
N PHE A 129 -10.53 -2.99 -17.26
CA PHE A 129 -11.25 -1.72 -17.27
C PHE A 129 -10.57 -0.71 -18.20
N THR A 130 -11.33 0.17 -18.82
CA THR A 130 -10.80 1.22 -19.70
C THR A 130 -9.83 2.16 -18.96
N ASP A 131 -10.21 2.55 -17.76
CA ASP A 131 -9.47 3.40 -16.84
C ASP A 131 -9.96 3.16 -15.40
N TRP A 132 -9.27 3.74 -14.41
CA TRP A 132 -9.66 3.73 -13.00
C TRP A 132 -10.17 5.09 -12.50
N ASN A 133 -10.74 5.89 -13.40
CA ASN A 133 -11.36 7.19 -13.15
C ASN A 133 -10.41 8.24 -12.52
N PRO A 134 -9.36 8.68 -13.23
CA PRO A 134 -8.38 9.64 -12.70
C PRO A 134 -9.00 10.99 -12.32
N ALA A 135 -10.13 11.37 -12.90
CA ALA A 135 -10.86 12.58 -12.51
C ALA A 135 -11.34 12.57 -11.03
N HIS A 136 -11.34 11.42 -10.36
CA HIS A 136 -11.56 11.27 -8.93
C HIS A 136 -10.51 10.34 -8.33
N PHE A 137 -9.33 10.86 -8.05
CA PHE A 137 -8.10 10.08 -7.83
C PHE A 137 -8.13 9.13 -6.63
N LEU A 138 -9.06 9.27 -5.69
CA LEU A 138 -9.29 8.24 -4.65
C LEU A 138 -9.63 6.89 -5.28
N ASP A 139 -10.35 6.89 -6.42
CA ASP A 139 -10.71 5.68 -7.15
C ASP A 139 -9.45 4.97 -7.68
N VAL A 140 -8.52 5.75 -8.24
CA VAL A 140 -7.21 5.27 -8.71
C VAL A 140 -6.36 4.79 -7.54
N GLY A 141 -6.27 5.57 -6.46
CA GLY A 141 -5.44 5.25 -5.31
C GLY A 141 -5.80 3.91 -4.66
N GLU A 142 -7.11 3.72 -4.35
CA GLU A 142 -7.59 2.48 -3.75
C GLU A 142 -7.49 1.28 -4.71
N MET A 143 -7.76 1.48 -6.01
CA MET A 143 -7.64 0.43 -7.02
C MET A 143 -6.19 -0.02 -7.22
N THR A 144 -5.27 0.94 -7.29
CA THR A 144 -3.83 0.66 -7.40
C THR A 144 -3.34 -0.14 -6.20
N MET A 145 -3.76 0.24 -4.99
CA MET A 145 -3.40 -0.48 -3.78
C MET A 145 -3.95 -1.91 -3.77
N ALA A 146 -5.20 -2.09 -4.24
CA ALA A 146 -5.81 -3.42 -4.35
C ALA A 146 -4.98 -4.36 -5.24
N LEU A 147 -4.64 -3.91 -6.45
CA LEU A 147 -3.86 -4.72 -7.38
C LEU A 147 -2.42 -4.92 -6.90
N ALA A 148 -1.82 -3.91 -6.27
CA ALA A 148 -0.46 -3.99 -5.73
C ALA A 148 -0.34 -5.07 -4.65
N ILE A 149 -1.26 -5.12 -3.69
CA ILE A 149 -1.28 -6.15 -2.64
C ILE A 149 -1.48 -7.53 -3.26
N GLY A 150 -2.46 -7.66 -4.15
CA GLY A 150 -2.74 -8.94 -4.82
C GLY A 150 -1.55 -9.42 -5.67
N TYR A 151 -0.96 -8.52 -6.45
CA TYR A 151 0.23 -8.81 -7.27
C TYR A 151 1.41 -9.29 -6.43
N ASP A 152 1.70 -8.58 -5.35
CA ASP A 152 2.83 -8.89 -4.48
C ASP A 152 2.63 -10.21 -3.73
N TRP A 153 1.46 -10.40 -3.11
CA TRP A 153 1.18 -11.56 -2.28
C TRP A 153 0.95 -12.85 -3.08
N LEU A 154 0.49 -12.74 -4.33
CA LEU A 154 0.21 -13.86 -5.21
C LEU A 154 1.19 -13.95 -6.39
N TYR A 155 2.35 -13.28 -6.28
CA TYR A 155 3.35 -13.22 -7.36
C TYR A 155 3.73 -14.61 -7.88
N GLY A 156 3.95 -15.58 -6.99
CA GLY A 156 4.30 -16.96 -7.33
C GLY A 156 3.14 -17.77 -7.93
N GLU A 157 1.89 -17.35 -7.69
CA GLU A 157 0.68 -18.06 -8.13
C GLU A 157 0.20 -17.63 -9.53
N MET A 158 0.67 -16.46 -9.99
CA MET A 158 0.34 -15.96 -11.32
C MET A 158 1.28 -16.52 -12.37
N THR A 159 0.73 -16.86 -13.53
CA THR A 159 1.53 -17.13 -14.74
C THR A 159 2.23 -15.85 -15.23
N PRO A 160 3.33 -15.97 -16.01
CA PRO A 160 4.01 -14.79 -16.57
C PRO A 160 3.09 -13.84 -17.36
N PRO A 161 2.15 -14.31 -18.21
CA PRO A 161 1.20 -13.42 -18.88
C PRO A 161 0.24 -12.70 -17.94
N GLU A 162 -0.23 -13.36 -16.87
CA GLU A 162 -1.09 -12.73 -15.86
C GLU A 162 -0.34 -11.64 -15.10
N ARG A 163 0.89 -11.93 -14.66
CA ARG A 163 1.76 -10.91 -14.05
C ARG A 163 1.94 -9.69 -14.94
N ALA A 164 2.30 -9.92 -16.22
CA ALA A 164 2.47 -8.83 -17.17
C ALA A 164 1.20 -8.00 -17.35
N THR A 165 0.03 -8.64 -17.42
CA THR A 165 -1.26 -7.94 -17.53
C THR A 165 -1.57 -7.07 -16.32
N VAL A 166 -1.39 -7.60 -15.11
CA VAL A 166 -1.66 -6.86 -13.87
C VAL A 166 -0.64 -5.74 -13.67
N ALA A 167 0.65 -6.02 -13.89
CA ALA A 167 1.71 -5.01 -13.78
C ALA A 167 1.49 -3.85 -14.76
N GLN A 168 1.17 -4.16 -16.03
CA GLN A 168 0.85 -3.14 -17.02
C GLN A 168 -0.36 -2.29 -16.62
N ALA A 169 -1.39 -2.88 -16.02
CA ALA A 169 -2.55 -2.12 -15.52
C ALA A 169 -2.16 -1.19 -14.36
N ILE A 170 -1.33 -1.64 -13.43
CA ILE A 170 -0.80 -0.80 -12.34
C ILE A 170 0.00 0.38 -12.93
N LEU A 171 0.89 0.14 -13.89
CA LEU A 171 1.68 1.19 -14.52
C LEU A 171 0.79 2.20 -15.26
N GLU A 172 -0.08 1.73 -16.18
CA GLU A 172 -0.81 2.59 -17.10
C GLU A 172 -2.04 3.28 -16.48
N LYS A 173 -2.75 2.59 -15.59
CA LYS A 173 -4.01 3.07 -15.01
C LYS A 173 -3.86 3.55 -13.57
N GLY A 174 -2.82 3.11 -12.87
CA GLY A 174 -2.50 3.50 -11.50
C GLY A 174 -1.46 4.63 -11.46
N LEU A 175 -0.22 4.35 -11.88
CA LEU A 175 0.90 5.26 -11.66
C LEU A 175 0.95 6.41 -12.66
N LYS A 176 0.88 6.13 -13.98
CA LYS A 176 1.02 7.18 -14.99
C LYS A 176 -0.02 8.29 -14.92
N PRO A 177 -1.30 8.05 -14.55
CA PRO A 177 -2.24 9.15 -14.35
C PRO A 177 -1.82 10.17 -13.29
N ALA A 178 -1.01 9.77 -12.29
CA ALA A 178 -0.46 10.67 -11.28
C ALA A 178 0.62 11.63 -11.81
N LEU A 179 1.03 11.49 -13.07
CA LEU A 179 1.89 12.45 -13.77
C LEU A 179 1.11 13.65 -14.32
N ASN A 180 -0.21 13.53 -14.46
CA ASN A 180 -1.07 14.64 -14.85
C ASN A 180 -1.36 15.51 -13.61
N GLU A 181 -0.88 16.75 -13.62
CA GLU A 181 -1.01 17.68 -12.48
C GLU A 181 -2.45 18.07 -12.16
N GLU A 182 -3.35 18.07 -13.15
CA GLU A 182 -4.77 18.40 -12.95
C GLU A 182 -5.47 17.28 -12.15
N ASP A 183 -5.23 16.02 -12.49
CA ASP A 183 -5.81 14.88 -11.80
C ASP A 183 -5.10 14.62 -10.46
N ALA A 184 -3.80 14.87 -10.39
CA ALA A 184 -2.96 14.60 -9.22
C ALA A 184 -2.86 15.77 -8.23
N TRP A 185 -3.92 16.57 -8.08
CA TRP A 185 -3.96 17.68 -7.12
C TRP A 185 -3.77 17.25 -5.67
N PHE A 186 -4.01 15.96 -5.36
CA PHE A 186 -3.82 15.38 -4.04
C PHE A 186 -2.38 15.52 -3.51
N TYR A 187 -1.39 15.64 -4.38
CA TYR A 187 -0.01 15.90 -3.99
C TYR A 187 0.19 17.24 -3.26
N ARG A 188 -0.75 18.16 -3.35
CA ARG A 188 -0.67 19.53 -2.81
C ARG A 188 -1.68 19.81 -1.70
N THR A 189 -2.24 18.78 -1.08
CA THR A 189 -3.26 18.94 -0.03
C THR A 189 -2.85 18.26 1.28
N GLU A 190 -3.44 18.72 2.38
CA GLU A 190 -3.21 18.21 3.75
C GLU A 190 -4.34 17.27 4.23
N ILE A 191 -5.39 17.06 3.42
CA ILE A 191 -6.57 16.26 3.79
C ILE A 191 -6.37 14.77 3.47
N ASN A 192 -7.33 13.93 3.85
CA ASN A 192 -7.29 12.47 3.65
C ASN A 192 -6.85 12.01 2.25
N TRP A 193 -7.17 12.79 1.21
CA TRP A 193 -6.75 12.50 -0.17
C TRP A 193 -5.24 12.34 -0.31
N ASN A 194 -4.46 13.13 0.41
CA ASN A 194 -3.01 13.01 0.38
C ASN A 194 -2.57 11.63 0.88
N SER A 195 -3.02 11.21 2.06
CA SER A 195 -2.66 9.91 2.62
C SER A 195 -3.12 8.74 1.73
N VAL A 196 -4.37 8.78 1.26
CA VAL A 196 -4.96 7.67 0.49
C VAL A 196 -4.32 7.52 -0.88
N CYS A 197 -4.21 8.63 -1.64
CA CYS A 197 -3.67 8.56 -2.99
C CYS A 197 -2.16 8.25 -2.97
N ASN A 198 -1.39 8.88 -2.07
CA ASN A 198 0.03 8.57 -1.94
C ASN A 198 0.27 7.12 -1.50
N ALA A 199 -0.56 6.56 -0.62
CA ALA A 199 -0.49 5.13 -0.29
C ALA A 199 -0.67 4.26 -1.54
N GLY A 200 -1.68 4.53 -2.35
CA GLY A 200 -1.88 3.82 -3.63
C GLY A 200 -0.66 3.91 -4.55
N MET A 201 -0.07 5.10 -4.70
CA MET A 201 1.12 5.31 -5.53
C MET A 201 2.34 4.56 -4.99
N VAL A 202 2.58 4.61 -3.68
CA VAL A 202 3.69 3.89 -3.03
C VAL A 202 3.52 2.38 -3.20
N TYR A 203 2.33 1.84 -2.92
CA TYR A 203 2.05 0.41 -3.10
C TYR A 203 2.24 -0.04 -4.53
N GLY A 204 1.69 0.71 -5.49
CA GLY A 204 1.86 0.41 -6.91
C GLY A 204 3.32 0.42 -7.34
N ALA A 205 4.06 1.45 -6.99
CA ALA A 205 5.48 1.57 -7.33
C ALA A 205 6.33 0.44 -6.72
N LEU A 206 6.07 0.09 -5.45
CA LEU A 206 6.78 -1.01 -4.81
C LEU A 206 6.41 -2.37 -5.41
N ALA A 207 5.15 -2.58 -5.80
CA ALA A 207 4.70 -3.86 -6.35
C ALA A 207 5.31 -4.17 -7.71
N VAL A 208 5.46 -3.17 -8.59
CA VAL A 208 5.91 -3.37 -9.98
C VAL A 208 7.28 -2.74 -10.27
N TRP A 209 8.12 -2.66 -9.25
CA TRP A 209 9.42 -1.99 -9.33
C TRP A 209 10.29 -2.48 -10.48
N GLU A 210 10.31 -3.79 -10.73
CA GLU A 210 11.14 -4.42 -11.75
C GLU A 210 10.69 -4.08 -13.18
N GLU A 211 9.43 -3.70 -13.37
CA GLU A 211 8.87 -3.42 -14.70
C GLU A 211 9.27 -2.04 -15.23
N ASP A 212 9.35 -1.04 -14.37
CA ASP A 212 9.84 0.32 -14.68
C ASP A 212 10.47 0.96 -13.44
N PRO A 213 11.73 0.61 -13.11
CA PRO A 213 12.39 1.12 -11.90
C PRO A 213 12.51 2.64 -11.86
N ALA A 214 12.61 3.29 -13.03
CA ALA A 214 12.75 4.74 -13.10
C ALA A 214 11.42 5.46 -12.73
N LEU A 215 10.31 5.01 -13.30
CA LEU A 215 8.98 5.51 -12.97
C LEU A 215 8.64 5.20 -11.51
N CYS A 216 8.87 3.97 -11.05
CA CYS A 216 8.54 3.56 -9.70
C CYS A 216 9.32 4.35 -8.64
N ARG A 217 10.61 4.59 -8.85
CA ARG A 217 11.44 5.45 -7.98
C ARG A 217 10.89 6.87 -7.95
N MET A 218 10.63 7.46 -9.10
CA MET A 218 10.07 8.82 -9.18
C MET A 218 8.73 8.92 -8.47
N MET A 219 7.83 7.91 -8.62
CA MET A 219 6.54 7.88 -7.93
C MET A 219 6.71 7.75 -6.42
N LEU A 220 7.61 6.89 -5.96
CA LEU A 220 7.91 6.72 -4.54
C LEU A 220 8.43 8.03 -3.93
N GLU A 221 9.44 8.65 -4.52
CA GLU A 221 10.05 9.89 -4.04
C GLU A 221 9.03 11.04 -4.01
N LYS A 222 8.28 11.24 -5.09
CA LYS A 222 7.23 12.27 -5.18
C LYS A 222 6.13 12.04 -4.15
N SER A 223 5.72 10.79 -3.94
CA SER A 223 4.68 10.46 -2.96
C SER A 223 5.15 10.68 -1.52
N LEU A 224 6.39 10.32 -1.19
CA LEU A 224 6.95 10.54 0.14
C LEU A 224 7.16 12.03 0.43
N GLU A 225 7.64 12.82 -0.54
CA GLU A 225 7.74 14.27 -0.42
C GLU A 225 6.36 14.90 -0.17
N SER A 226 5.37 14.56 -1.00
CA SER A 226 3.99 15.04 -0.86
C SER A 226 3.36 14.65 0.46
N ASN A 227 3.60 13.42 0.92
CA ASN A 227 2.97 12.88 2.12
C ASN A 227 3.38 13.61 3.40
N GLN A 228 4.48 14.37 3.39
CA GLN A 228 4.81 15.28 4.49
C GLN A 228 3.69 16.29 4.78
N LEU A 229 2.89 16.66 3.78
CA LEU A 229 1.74 17.55 3.96
C LEU A 229 0.63 16.92 4.80
N ALA A 230 0.42 15.61 4.67
CA ALA A 230 -0.59 14.89 5.46
C ALA A 230 -0.31 14.95 6.96
N HIS A 231 0.96 15.11 7.36
CA HIS A 231 1.36 15.21 8.76
C HIS A 231 0.76 16.44 9.45
N TYR A 232 0.54 17.53 8.72
CA TYR A 232 -0.07 18.74 9.28
C TYR A 232 -1.50 18.50 9.78
N ALA A 233 -2.22 17.53 9.19
CA ALA A 233 -3.55 17.17 9.66
C ALA A 233 -3.55 16.62 11.09
N TYR A 234 -2.42 16.13 11.59
CA TYR A 234 -2.29 15.54 12.93
C TYR A 234 -1.71 16.52 13.97
N VAL A 235 -1.31 17.72 13.57
CA VAL A 235 -0.74 18.70 14.50
C VAL A 235 -1.73 19.09 15.59
N GLY A 236 -1.29 19.04 16.84
CA GLY A 236 -2.14 19.33 18.00
C GLY A 236 -3.09 18.20 18.39
N GLY A 237 -3.00 17.03 17.75
CA GLY A 237 -3.75 15.84 18.11
C GLY A 237 -5.20 15.78 17.58
N GLY A 238 -5.64 16.80 16.85
CA GLY A 238 -6.93 16.82 16.14
C GLY A 238 -6.79 16.37 14.68
N TYR A 239 -7.92 16.06 14.04
CA TYR A 239 -7.98 15.81 12.61
C TYR A 239 -9.06 16.72 11.98
N PRO A 240 -8.69 17.63 11.06
CA PRO A 240 -9.59 18.71 10.61
C PRO A 240 -10.88 18.23 9.94
N GLU A 241 -10.83 17.08 9.28
CA GLU A 241 -11.98 16.52 8.56
C GLU A 241 -12.91 15.68 9.44
N GLY A 242 -12.59 15.53 10.76
CA GLY A 242 -13.40 14.77 11.72
C GLY A 242 -13.11 13.26 11.73
N TYR A 243 -13.85 12.55 12.60
CA TYR A 243 -13.56 11.16 12.97
C TYR A 243 -13.55 10.17 11.81
N ASN A 244 -14.53 10.26 10.92
CA ASN A 244 -14.64 9.29 9.80
C ASN A 244 -13.45 9.41 8.84
N TYR A 245 -13.06 10.63 8.49
CA TYR A 245 -11.92 10.87 7.63
C TYR A 245 -10.58 10.66 8.35
N TRP A 246 -10.53 10.90 9.66
CA TRP A 246 -9.39 10.49 10.47
C TRP A 246 -9.15 8.98 10.35
N GLY A 247 -10.18 8.15 10.56
CA GLY A 247 -10.06 6.69 10.42
C GLY A 247 -9.63 6.27 9.01
N TYR A 248 -10.25 6.86 7.99
CA TYR A 248 -9.95 6.58 6.60
C TYR A 248 -8.52 6.99 6.22
N GLY A 249 -8.17 8.26 6.40
CA GLY A 249 -6.84 8.77 6.04
C GLY A 249 -5.72 8.10 6.85
N THR A 250 -5.93 7.92 8.17
CA THR A 250 -4.92 7.31 9.06
C THR A 250 -4.65 5.85 8.70
N SER A 251 -5.67 5.07 8.32
CA SER A 251 -5.46 3.69 7.90
C SER A 251 -4.53 3.60 6.71
N PHE A 252 -4.73 4.44 5.68
CA PHE A 252 -3.85 4.47 4.52
C PHE A 252 -2.46 5.03 4.84
N GLN A 253 -2.39 6.03 5.75
CA GLN A 253 -1.12 6.57 6.22
C GLN A 253 -0.25 5.49 6.90
N ILE A 254 -0.84 4.72 7.82
CA ILE A 254 -0.13 3.62 8.49
C ILE A 254 0.33 2.57 7.49
N MET A 255 -0.52 2.21 6.53
CA MET A 255 -0.17 1.24 5.51
C MET A 255 0.96 1.74 4.61
N LEU A 256 0.96 3.03 4.23
CA LEU A 256 2.04 3.65 3.46
C LEU A 256 3.38 3.54 4.22
N GLU A 257 3.40 3.99 5.47
CA GLU A 257 4.61 3.97 6.30
C GLU A 257 5.14 2.54 6.49
N ALA A 258 4.23 1.59 6.77
CA ALA A 258 4.58 0.19 6.91
C ALA A 258 5.17 -0.40 5.61
N ALA A 259 4.61 -0.08 4.44
CA ALA A 259 5.11 -0.57 3.17
C ALA A 259 6.52 -0.06 2.86
N VAL A 260 6.79 1.23 3.13
CA VAL A 260 8.13 1.83 2.92
C VAL A 260 9.16 1.24 3.86
N ASP A 261 8.82 1.09 5.14
CA ASP A 261 9.71 0.46 6.12
C ASP A 261 10.02 -1.00 5.76
N TYR A 262 9.02 -1.70 5.22
CA TYR A 262 9.10 -3.13 4.98
C TYR A 262 9.80 -3.49 3.67
N ALA A 263 9.56 -2.71 2.61
CA ALA A 263 10.05 -3.04 1.27
C ALA A 263 11.58 -2.97 1.15
N PHE A 264 12.25 -2.19 1.99
CA PHE A 264 13.70 -1.97 1.88
C PHE A 264 14.48 -2.69 2.98
N PRO A 265 15.14 -3.83 2.68
CA PRO A 265 15.84 -4.64 3.69
C PRO A 265 17.06 -3.95 4.31
N SER A 266 17.60 -2.93 3.67
CA SER A 266 18.77 -2.18 4.15
C SER A 266 18.44 -1.05 5.13
N GLY A 267 17.18 -0.89 5.51
CA GLY A 267 16.67 0.16 6.37
C GLY A 267 15.64 1.05 5.68
N PRO A 268 15.04 2.00 6.40
CA PRO A 268 14.00 2.85 5.84
C PRO A 268 14.49 3.66 4.65
N TYR A 269 13.63 3.84 3.66
CA TYR A 269 13.94 4.68 2.50
C TYR A 269 14.12 6.13 2.95
N PRO A 270 15.12 6.87 2.45
CA PRO A 270 15.31 8.27 2.80
C PRO A 270 14.05 9.10 2.50
N GLY A 271 13.58 9.87 3.48
CA GLY A 271 12.33 10.64 3.38
C GLY A 271 11.08 9.93 3.90
N GLY A 272 11.17 8.67 4.28
CA GLY A 272 10.12 7.91 4.96
C GLY A 272 10.08 8.17 6.47
N GLU A 273 10.14 9.43 6.90
CA GLU A 273 10.04 9.76 8.32
C GLU A 273 8.64 9.44 8.86
N ARG A 274 8.60 8.79 10.04
CA ARG A 274 7.34 8.35 10.65
C ARG A 274 6.56 9.51 11.23
N THR A 275 5.27 9.55 10.96
CA THR A 275 4.34 10.41 11.70
C THR A 275 4.16 9.90 13.12
N GLY A 276 4.35 10.79 14.08
CA GLY A 276 3.77 10.60 15.41
C GLY A 276 2.25 10.64 15.31
N LEU A 277 1.60 9.52 15.01
CA LEU A 277 0.15 9.43 14.88
C LEU A 277 -0.55 9.95 16.14
N SER A 278 -1.57 10.76 15.95
CA SER A 278 -2.32 11.45 17.00
C SER A 278 -3.16 10.48 17.83
N HIS A 279 -2.59 9.97 18.91
CA HIS A 279 -3.37 9.24 19.95
C HIS A 279 -4.41 10.12 20.64
N THR A 280 -4.23 11.43 20.58
CA THR A 280 -5.06 12.42 21.29
C THR A 280 -6.46 12.49 20.66
N PHE A 281 -6.59 12.36 19.36
CA PHE A 281 -7.88 12.44 18.68
C PHE A 281 -8.86 11.34 19.12
N ILE A 282 -8.39 10.11 19.33
CA ILE A 282 -9.21 9.00 19.84
C ILE A 282 -9.76 9.33 21.22
N ARG A 283 -8.96 9.97 22.09
CA ARG A 283 -9.40 10.34 23.44
C ARG A 283 -10.49 11.40 23.45
N PHE A 284 -10.50 12.33 22.48
CA PHE A 284 -11.51 13.39 22.40
C PHE A 284 -12.79 12.93 21.69
N THR A 285 -12.72 11.93 20.84
CA THR A 285 -13.87 11.43 20.08
C THR A 285 -14.52 10.22 20.72
N SER A 286 -13.82 9.46 21.54
CA SER A 286 -14.39 8.47 22.42
C SER A 286 -14.90 9.16 23.68
N THR A 287 -16.09 9.75 23.62
CA THR A 287 -16.81 10.04 24.85
C THR A 287 -17.07 8.71 25.56
N PRO A 288 -16.83 8.62 26.89
CA PRO A 288 -17.41 7.53 27.64
C PRO A 288 -18.92 7.60 27.35
N ALA A 289 -19.45 6.66 26.61
CA ALA A 289 -20.87 6.46 26.60
C ALA A 289 -21.22 6.16 28.06
N GLY A 290 -21.97 7.07 28.70
CA GLY A 290 -22.56 6.83 29.97
C GLY A 290 -23.43 5.59 29.90
#